data_fbc45b5b9c7f9eec97e68d0b592960c4
#
_entry.id   fbc45b5b9c7f9eec97e68d0b592960c4
#
_cell.length_a   1.000
_cell.length_b   1.000
_cell.length_c   1.000
_cell.angle_alpha   90.00
_cell.angle_beta   90.00
_cell.angle_gamma   90.00
#
_symmetry.space_group_name_H-M   'P 1'
#
loop_
_entity.id
_entity.type
_entity.pdbx_description
1 polymer ?
#
loop_
_entity_poly.entity_id
_entity_poly.type
_entity_poly.pdbx_seq_one_letter_code
_entity_poly.pdbx_strand_id
1 'polypeptide(L)'
;MIVEQRIRDYLHSLEPDQGDLLEEISRKAIRDEVPIIKKETGALLKTMVAAKRPRAILEVGTAVGYSALLMAGVMPAECTITTIEKYEPRIPVAKANFKRAGEEERITLLEGDAEEILKELEGPYDFIFMDAAKGQYIHWLPMILRLLSDGGMLFSDNVLQDGDVVQSRYAVERRDRTIHARMREYLYTLKHMEELETSIIPIGDGAAISVKIEIEKERAGK
;
A
#
# COMPACT_ATOMS: atom_id res chain seq x y z
N MET A 1 3.76 -10.76 16.25
CA MET A 1 2.37 -10.90 15.71
C MET A 1 1.47 -9.93 16.45
N ILE A 2 0.72 -9.08 15.71
CA ILE A 2 -0.08 -7.97 16.27
C ILE A 2 -1.47 -8.46 16.68
N VAL A 3 -2.07 -9.36 15.91
CA VAL A 3 -3.39 -9.93 16.15
C VAL A 3 -3.26 -11.38 16.59
N GLU A 4 -4.06 -11.80 17.59
CA GLU A 4 -4.07 -13.17 18.07
C GLU A 4 -4.39 -14.16 16.94
N GLN A 5 -3.65 -15.30 16.90
CA GLN A 5 -3.77 -16.30 15.83
C GLN A 5 -5.21 -16.78 15.61
N ARG A 6 -5.95 -17.08 16.71
CA ARG A 6 -7.34 -17.58 16.61
C ARG A 6 -8.29 -16.59 15.95
N ILE A 7 -8.09 -15.27 16.22
CA ILE A 7 -8.89 -14.22 15.60
C ILE A 7 -8.58 -14.16 14.12
N ARG A 8 -7.30 -14.21 13.75
CA ARG A 8 -6.87 -14.19 12.36
C ARG A 8 -7.41 -15.40 11.59
N ASP A 9 -7.30 -16.60 12.13
CA ASP A 9 -7.79 -17.83 11.50
C ASP A 9 -9.30 -17.78 11.30
N TYR A 10 -10.05 -17.23 12.28
CA TYR A 10 -11.48 -17.02 12.15
C TYR A 10 -11.81 -16.02 11.03
N LEU A 11 -11.13 -14.86 11.01
CA LEU A 11 -11.34 -13.86 9.95
C LEU A 11 -11.01 -14.43 8.56
N HIS A 12 -9.92 -15.20 8.43
CA HIS A 12 -9.57 -15.86 7.17
C HIS A 12 -10.62 -16.88 6.73
N SER A 13 -11.30 -17.54 7.68
CA SER A 13 -12.38 -18.49 7.36
C SER A 13 -13.66 -17.81 6.85
N LEU A 14 -13.81 -16.51 7.09
CA LEU A 14 -14.94 -15.71 6.61
C LEU A 14 -14.68 -15.09 5.24
N GLU A 15 -13.42 -15.06 4.78
CA GLU A 15 -13.09 -14.47 3.48
C GLU A 15 -13.69 -15.29 2.34
N PRO A 16 -14.44 -14.66 1.43
CA PRO A 16 -14.97 -15.34 0.27
C PRO A 16 -13.86 -15.79 -0.67
N ASP A 17 -14.16 -16.79 -1.50
CA ASP A 17 -13.29 -17.20 -2.61
C ASP A 17 -13.04 -16.00 -3.54
N GLN A 18 -11.77 -15.74 -3.83
CA GLN A 18 -11.35 -14.63 -4.67
C GLN A 18 -11.27 -15.01 -6.16
N GLY A 19 -11.64 -16.24 -6.48
CA GLY A 19 -11.55 -16.82 -7.82
C GLY A 19 -10.21 -17.50 -8.11
N ASP A 20 -10.26 -18.50 -9.01
CA ASP A 20 -9.15 -19.42 -9.29
C ASP A 20 -7.82 -18.72 -9.58
N LEU A 21 -7.85 -17.61 -10.32
CA LEU A 21 -6.63 -16.88 -10.71
C LEU A 21 -5.92 -16.25 -9.50
N LEU A 22 -6.64 -15.52 -8.67
CA LEU A 22 -6.06 -14.85 -7.50
C LEU A 22 -5.58 -15.87 -6.46
N GLU A 23 -6.32 -16.95 -6.27
CA GLU A 23 -5.92 -18.06 -5.40
C GLU A 23 -4.68 -18.79 -5.91
N GLU A 24 -4.54 -18.97 -7.22
CA GLU A 24 -3.35 -19.54 -7.85
C GLU A 24 -2.13 -18.62 -7.66
N ILE A 25 -2.29 -17.32 -7.94
CA ILE A 25 -1.22 -16.31 -7.77
C ILE A 25 -0.76 -16.28 -6.32
N SER A 26 -1.69 -16.21 -5.37
CA SER A 26 -1.38 -16.20 -3.93
C SER A 26 -0.63 -17.46 -3.49
N ARG A 27 -1.13 -18.65 -3.83
CA ARG A 27 -0.47 -19.93 -3.51
C ARG A 27 0.93 -20.02 -4.10
N LYS A 28 1.10 -19.55 -5.35
CA LYS A 28 2.41 -19.54 -6.01
C LYS A 28 3.35 -18.54 -5.33
N ALA A 29 2.91 -17.35 -5.03
CA ALA A 29 3.71 -16.35 -4.32
C ALA A 29 4.20 -16.85 -2.96
N ILE A 30 3.32 -17.47 -2.16
CA ILE A 30 3.67 -18.05 -0.84
C ILE A 30 4.70 -19.17 -1.00
N ARG A 31 4.51 -20.09 -1.96
CA ARG A 31 5.45 -21.19 -2.22
C ARG A 31 6.82 -20.69 -2.66
N ASP A 32 6.86 -19.64 -3.48
CA ASP A 32 8.08 -19.08 -4.06
C ASP A 32 8.68 -17.97 -3.15
N GLU A 33 8.18 -17.85 -1.91
CA GLU A 33 8.59 -16.87 -0.88
C GLU A 33 8.55 -15.41 -1.37
N VAL A 34 7.62 -15.10 -2.28
CA VAL A 34 7.38 -13.73 -2.71
C VAL A 34 6.45 -13.05 -1.70
N PRO A 35 6.86 -11.93 -1.10
CA PRO A 35 5.99 -11.20 -0.19
C PRO A 35 4.78 -10.65 -0.95
N ILE A 36 3.61 -10.96 -0.46
CA ILE A 36 2.32 -10.39 -0.90
C ILE A 36 1.54 -9.91 0.31
N ILE A 37 0.64 -9.00 0.09
CA ILE A 37 -0.26 -8.46 1.13
C ILE A 37 -0.99 -9.61 1.87
N LYS A 38 -1.08 -9.52 3.21
CA LYS A 38 -1.82 -10.49 4.02
C LYS A 38 -3.32 -10.43 3.72
N LYS A 39 -4.02 -11.57 3.85
CA LYS A 39 -5.45 -11.70 3.50
C LYS A 39 -6.31 -10.62 4.17
N GLU A 40 -6.16 -10.44 5.47
CA GLU A 40 -6.90 -9.47 6.26
C GLU A 40 -6.61 -8.02 5.83
N THR A 41 -5.35 -7.70 5.50
CA THR A 41 -4.97 -6.38 4.98
C THR A 41 -5.50 -6.17 3.57
N GLY A 42 -5.48 -7.22 2.74
CA GLY A 42 -6.07 -7.21 1.39
C GLY A 42 -7.58 -6.97 1.41
N ALA A 43 -8.30 -7.57 2.38
CA ALA A 43 -9.72 -7.31 2.58
C ALA A 43 -9.99 -5.84 2.94
N LEU A 44 -9.18 -5.25 3.84
CA LEU A 44 -9.26 -3.84 4.18
C LEU A 44 -8.94 -2.96 2.97
N LEU A 45 -7.89 -3.28 2.20
CA LEU A 45 -7.50 -2.55 0.99
C LEU A 45 -8.67 -2.50 -0.02
N LYS A 46 -9.28 -3.66 -0.32
CA LYS A 46 -10.45 -3.74 -1.20
C LYS A 46 -11.61 -2.86 -0.69
N THR A 47 -11.88 -2.90 0.60
CA THR A 47 -12.94 -2.11 1.24
C THR A 47 -12.66 -0.61 1.09
N MET A 48 -11.41 -0.17 1.31
CA MET A 48 -11.04 1.23 1.16
C MET A 48 -11.11 1.71 -0.29
N VAL A 49 -10.68 0.90 -1.26
CA VAL A 49 -10.80 1.21 -2.69
C VAL A 49 -12.28 1.31 -3.10
N ALA A 50 -13.12 0.35 -2.68
CA ALA A 50 -14.56 0.37 -2.95
C ALA A 50 -15.27 1.59 -2.33
N ALA A 51 -14.90 1.99 -1.10
CA ALA A 51 -15.45 3.15 -0.41
C ALA A 51 -14.98 4.47 -1.07
N LYS A 52 -13.70 4.58 -1.41
CA LYS A 52 -13.11 5.78 -2.02
C LYS A 52 -13.59 5.99 -3.45
N ARG A 53 -13.84 4.91 -4.22
CA ARG A 53 -14.21 4.95 -5.65
C ARG A 53 -13.26 5.82 -6.48
N PRO A 54 -11.95 5.51 -6.49
CA PRO A 54 -10.95 6.32 -7.15
C PRO A 54 -11.10 6.29 -8.68
N ARG A 55 -10.58 7.32 -9.37
CA ARG A 55 -10.39 7.33 -10.82
C ARG A 55 -8.97 6.93 -11.22
N ALA A 56 -8.01 7.23 -10.35
CA ALA A 56 -6.61 6.87 -10.55
C ALA A 56 -6.01 6.35 -9.24
N ILE A 57 -5.34 5.18 -9.33
CA ILE A 57 -4.62 4.55 -8.23
C ILE A 57 -3.13 4.53 -8.57
N LEU A 58 -2.28 4.90 -7.61
CA LEU A 58 -0.85 4.64 -7.66
C LEU A 58 -0.50 3.54 -6.66
N GLU A 59 0.22 2.53 -7.12
CA GLU A 59 0.78 1.49 -6.26
C GLU A 59 2.31 1.56 -6.30
N VAL A 60 2.95 1.60 -5.15
CA VAL A 60 4.41 1.55 -5.01
C VAL A 60 4.81 0.20 -4.45
N GLY A 61 5.26 -0.69 -5.32
CA GLY A 61 5.56 -2.09 -5.03
C GLY A 61 4.56 -3.05 -5.66
N THR A 62 4.83 -3.50 -6.90
CA THR A 62 3.94 -4.41 -7.64
C THR A 62 4.11 -5.87 -7.21
N ALA A 63 5.32 -6.29 -6.88
CA ALA A 63 5.72 -7.68 -6.72
C ALA A 63 5.26 -8.55 -7.92
N VAL A 64 4.32 -9.48 -7.69
CA VAL A 64 3.73 -10.31 -8.74
C VAL A 64 2.37 -9.81 -9.24
N GLY A 65 1.95 -8.58 -8.83
CA GLY A 65 0.70 -7.95 -9.25
C GLY A 65 -0.53 -8.37 -8.46
N TYR A 66 -0.37 -9.05 -7.33
CA TYR A 66 -1.49 -9.59 -6.55
C TYR A 66 -2.38 -8.47 -5.97
N SER A 67 -1.80 -7.47 -5.30
CA SER A 67 -2.50 -6.32 -4.73
C SER A 67 -3.16 -5.45 -5.79
N ALA A 68 -2.48 -5.21 -6.92
CA ALA A 68 -3.06 -4.49 -8.05
C ALA A 68 -4.33 -5.20 -8.57
N LEU A 69 -4.31 -6.53 -8.71
CA LEU A 69 -5.47 -7.30 -9.12
C LEU A 69 -6.59 -7.33 -8.07
N LEU A 70 -6.27 -7.34 -6.77
CA LEU A 70 -7.26 -7.17 -5.70
C LEU A 70 -7.98 -5.82 -5.82
N MET A 71 -7.24 -4.74 -6.07
CA MET A 71 -7.81 -3.41 -6.26
C MET A 71 -8.63 -3.32 -7.53
N ALA A 72 -8.15 -3.90 -8.64
CA ALA A 72 -8.84 -3.92 -9.92
C ALA A 72 -10.21 -4.60 -9.84
N GLY A 73 -10.35 -5.64 -9.01
CA GLY A 73 -11.60 -6.36 -8.81
C GLY A 73 -12.71 -5.55 -8.12
N VAL A 74 -12.41 -4.40 -7.50
CA VAL A 74 -13.39 -3.59 -6.73
C VAL A 74 -13.41 -2.11 -7.11
N MET A 75 -12.46 -1.65 -7.92
CA MET A 75 -12.40 -0.26 -8.38
C MET A 75 -13.46 0.02 -9.44
N PRO A 76 -13.88 1.29 -9.67
CA PRO A 76 -14.76 1.66 -10.78
C PRO A 76 -14.21 1.20 -12.13
N ALA A 77 -15.12 0.96 -13.10
CA ALA A 77 -14.74 0.43 -14.42
C ALA A 77 -13.78 1.36 -15.19
N GLU A 78 -13.93 2.66 -15.02
CA GLU A 78 -13.10 3.71 -15.62
C GLU A 78 -11.80 4.00 -14.86
N CYS A 79 -11.59 3.37 -13.70
CA CYS A 79 -10.41 3.57 -12.89
C CYS A 79 -9.19 2.89 -13.52
N THR A 80 -8.03 3.54 -13.39
CA THR A 80 -6.73 2.98 -13.80
C THR A 80 -5.78 2.85 -12.63
N ILE A 81 -4.87 1.89 -12.72
CA ILE A 81 -3.78 1.67 -11.76
C ILE A 81 -2.45 1.92 -12.46
N THR A 82 -1.62 2.79 -11.87
CA THR A 82 -0.19 2.86 -12.17
C THR A 82 0.55 2.15 -11.05
N THR A 83 1.37 1.14 -11.37
CA THR A 83 2.13 0.37 -10.37
C THR A 83 3.61 0.36 -10.71
N ILE A 84 4.48 0.37 -9.68
CA ILE A 84 5.94 0.51 -9.82
C ILE A 84 6.64 -0.74 -9.29
N GLU A 85 7.55 -1.33 -10.10
CA GLU A 85 8.40 -2.45 -9.69
C GLU A 85 9.82 -2.29 -10.24
N LYS A 86 10.82 -2.50 -9.38
CA LYS A 86 12.23 -2.45 -9.78
C LYS A 86 12.90 -3.81 -9.87
N TYR A 87 12.33 -4.84 -9.24
CA TYR A 87 12.94 -6.16 -9.23
C TYR A 87 12.62 -6.91 -10.51
N GLU A 88 13.55 -6.84 -11.45
CA GLU A 88 13.41 -7.38 -12.82
C GLU A 88 12.79 -8.78 -12.90
N PRO A 89 13.13 -9.78 -12.04
CA PRO A 89 12.53 -11.10 -12.13
C PRO A 89 11.02 -11.15 -11.86
N ARG A 90 10.44 -10.18 -11.15
CA ARG A 90 9.00 -10.12 -10.85
C ARG A 90 8.18 -9.45 -11.95
N ILE A 91 8.78 -8.51 -12.67
CA ILE A 91 8.12 -7.72 -13.72
C ILE A 91 7.39 -8.60 -14.76
N PRO A 92 8.05 -9.59 -15.42
CA PRO A 92 7.36 -10.44 -16.41
C PRO A 92 6.25 -11.28 -15.77
N VAL A 93 6.38 -11.65 -14.48
CA VAL A 93 5.36 -12.41 -13.77
C VAL A 93 4.12 -11.53 -13.53
N ALA A 94 4.31 -10.29 -13.07
CA ALA A 94 3.22 -9.35 -12.86
C ALA A 94 2.48 -9.06 -14.18
N LYS A 95 3.19 -8.74 -15.25
CA LYS A 95 2.60 -8.52 -16.59
C LYS A 95 1.81 -9.72 -17.08
N ALA A 96 2.34 -10.94 -16.92
CA ALA A 96 1.62 -12.16 -17.27
C ALA A 96 0.34 -12.35 -16.45
N ASN A 97 0.35 -11.99 -15.16
CA ASN A 97 -0.82 -12.06 -14.30
C ASN A 97 -1.87 -11.01 -14.70
N PHE A 98 -1.48 -9.77 -15.03
CA PHE A 98 -2.39 -8.75 -15.54
C PHE A 98 -3.07 -9.19 -16.84
N LYS A 99 -2.29 -9.77 -17.76
CA LYS A 99 -2.83 -10.33 -19.00
C LYS A 99 -3.83 -11.47 -18.76
N ARG A 100 -3.51 -12.42 -17.88
CA ARG A 100 -4.41 -13.51 -17.51
C ARG A 100 -5.72 -13.00 -16.88
N ALA A 101 -5.65 -11.87 -16.17
CA ALA A 101 -6.82 -11.21 -15.59
C ALA A 101 -7.61 -10.35 -16.58
N GLY A 102 -7.07 -10.06 -17.78
CA GLY A 102 -7.67 -9.13 -18.74
C GLY A 102 -7.59 -7.66 -18.32
N GLU A 103 -6.61 -7.31 -17.49
CA GLU A 103 -6.46 -5.98 -16.88
C GLU A 103 -5.34 -5.14 -17.50
N GLU A 104 -4.75 -5.56 -18.62
CA GLU A 104 -3.62 -4.90 -19.27
C GLU A 104 -3.92 -3.45 -19.70
N GLU A 105 -5.17 -3.14 -20.03
CA GLU A 105 -5.57 -1.80 -20.42
C GLU A 105 -5.78 -0.86 -19.22
N ARG A 106 -6.08 -1.42 -18.04
CA ARG A 106 -6.35 -0.64 -16.83
C ARG A 106 -5.19 -0.60 -15.84
N ILE A 107 -4.19 -1.48 -16.00
CA ILE A 107 -3.01 -1.54 -15.12
C ILE A 107 -1.74 -1.27 -15.93
N THR A 108 -1.09 -0.14 -15.65
CA THR A 108 0.20 0.23 -16.24
C THR A 108 1.31 -0.05 -15.24
N LEU A 109 2.27 -0.93 -15.61
CA LEU A 109 3.45 -1.21 -14.80
C LEU A 109 4.63 -0.35 -15.28
N LEU A 110 5.17 0.48 -14.39
CA LEU A 110 6.39 1.24 -14.59
C LEU A 110 7.58 0.47 -13.99
N GLU A 111 8.57 0.20 -14.85
CA GLU A 111 9.76 -0.58 -14.48
C GLU A 111 10.88 0.35 -14.02
N GLY A 112 11.35 0.20 -12.79
CA GLY A 112 12.45 0.99 -12.28
C GLY A 112 12.39 1.30 -10.80
N ASP A 113 13.35 2.11 -10.36
CA ASP A 113 13.41 2.55 -8.97
C ASP A 113 12.29 3.53 -8.64
N ALA A 114 11.57 3.24 -7.55
CA ALA A 114 10.42 4.04 -7.14
C ALA A 114 10.80 5.49 -6.86
N GLU A 115 11.98 5.77 -6.29
CA GLU A 115 12.39 7.15 -6.01
C GLU A 115 12.56 7.97 -7.30
N GLU A 116 13.15 7.38 -8.33
CA GLU A 116 13.34 8.06 -9.61
C GLU A 116 12.00 8.27 -10.33
N ILE A 117 11.18 7.24 -10.37
CA ILE A 117 9.86 7.32 -11.02
C ILE A 117 8.95 8.33 -10.30
N LEU A 118 8.88 8.30 -8.97
CA LEU A 118 8.05 9.22 -8.20
C LEU A 118 8.45 10.70 -8.38
N LYS A 119 9.71 11.01 -8.66
CA LYS A 119 10.17 12.38 -8.96
C LYS A 119 9.56 12.93 -10.25
N GLU A 120 9.49 12.07 -11.28
CA GLU A 120 9.05 12.45 -12.62
C GLU A 120 7.55 12.27 -12.85
N LEU A 121 6.90 11.45 -11.99
CA LEU A 121 5.49 11.10 -12.15
C LEU A 121 4.60 12.33 -11.92
N GLU A 122 3.58 12.47 -12.75
CA GLU A 122 2.56 13.49 -12.60
C GLU A 122 1.26 12.90 -12.02
N GLY A 123 0.57 13.66 -11.17
CA GLY A 123 -0.71 13.31 -10.58
C GLY A 123 -1.86 14.11 -11.18
N PRO A 124 -3.03 14.15 -10.54
CA PRO A 124 -3.30 13.61 -9.22
C PRO A 124 -3.75 12.14 -9.21
N TYR A 125 -3.50 11.45 -8.08
CA TYR A 125 -4.05 10.14 -7.77
C TYR A 125 -5.06 10.25 -6.62
N ASP A 126 -6.19 9.57 -6.75
CA ASP A 126 -7.24 9.58 -5.71
C ASP A 126 -6.96 8.58 -4.59
N PHE A 127 -6.14 7.56 -4.91
CA PHE A 127 -5.74 6.52 -3.97
C PHE A 127 -4.28 6.16 -4.23
N ILE A 128 -3.48 6.12 -3.17
CA ILE A 128 -2.08 5.66 -3.26
C ILE A 128 -1.89 4.51 -2.28
N PHE A 129 -1.39 3.38 -2.79
CA PHE A 129 -1.03 2.21 -1.99
C PHE A 129 0.49 2.07 -1.93
N MET A 130 1.04 2.07 -0.72
CA MET A 130 2.48 1.91 -0.46
C MET A 130 2.74 0.54 0.19
N ASP A 131 3.36 -0.37 -0.56
CA ASP A 131 3.83 -1.68 -0.09
C ASP A 131 5.20 -2.01 -0.70
N ALA A 132 6.20 -1.21 -0.35
CA ALA A 132 7.56 -1.34 -0.88
C ALA A 132 8.61 -1.31 0.24
N ALA A 133 9.81 -0.81 -0.07
CA ALA A 133 10.93 -0.71 0.88
C ALA A 133 10.61 0.24 2.04
N LYS A 134 10.20 -0.32 3.17
CA LYS A 134 9.69 0.37 4.39
C LYS A 134 10.61 1.49 4.90
N GLY A 135 11.93 1.30 4.76
CA GLY A 135 12.92 2.32 5.13
C GLY A 135 12.91 3.57 4.24
N GLN A 136 12.13 3.57 3.16
CA GLN A 136 12.04 4.70 2.23
C GLN A 136 10.75 5.51 2.38
N TYR A 137 9.74 5.03 3.09
CA TYR A 137 8.44 5.68 3.22
C TYR A 137 8.53 7.14 3.65
N ILE A 138 9.34 7.44 4.67
CA ILE A 138 9.53 8.83 5.13
C ILE A 138 10.17 9.73 4.06
N HIS A 139 11.06 9.19 3.24
CA HIS A 139 11.73 9.94 2.18
C HIS A 139 10.81 10.14 0.97
N TRP A 140 9.95 9.19 0.66
CA TRP A 140 8.99 9.28 -0.42
C TRP A 140 7.74 10.10 -0.08
N LEU A 141 7.45 10.29 1.22
CA LEU A 141 6.23 10.98 1.67
C LEU A 141 6.00 12.34 0.98
N PRO A 142 6.99 13.24 0.82
CA PRO A 142 6.76 14.51 0.13
C PRO A 142 6.32 14.32 -1.34
N MET A 143 6.90 13.34 -2.05
CA MET A 143 6.52 13.03 -3.42
C MET A 143 5.13 12.41 -3.49
N ILE A 144 4.80 11.51 -2.58
CA ILE A 144 3.48 10.90 -2.44
C ILE A 144 2.40 11.96 -2.21
N LEU A 145 2.63 12.92 -1.29
CA LEU A 145 1.67 13.98 -1.00
C LEU A 145 1.49 14.96 -2.17
N ARG A 146 2.54 15.19 -2.96
CA ARG A 146 2.45 15.97 -4.22
C ARG A 146 1.54 15.28 -5.23
N LEU A 147 1.60 13.95 -5.30
CA LEU A 147 0.83 13.14 -6.23
C LEU A 147 -0.60 12.87 -5.74
N LEU A 148 -0.86 12.96 -4.44
CA LEU A 148 -2.16 12.68 -3.84
C LEU A 148 -3.10 13.87 -4.02
N SER A 149 -4.30 13.61 -4.58
CA SER A 149 -5.36 14.61 -4.72
C SER A 149 -5.89 15.07 -3.36
N ASP A 150 -6.48 16.26 -3.30
CA ASP A 150 -7.26 16.67 -2.13
C ASP A 150 -8.45 15.72 -1.94
N GLY A 151 -8.70 15.32 -0.71
CA GLY A 151 -9.60 14.21 -0.38
C GLY A 151 -9.08 12.83 -0.79
N GLY A 152 -7.87 12.74 -1.35
CA GLY A 152 -7.20 11.49 -1.70
C GLY A 152 -6.83 10.65 -0.49
N MET A 153 -6.71 9.35 -0.68
CA MET A 153 -6.39 8.40 0.38
C MET A 153 -5.02 7.75 0.15
N LEU A 154 -4.16 7.82 1.15
CA LEU A 154 -2.90 7.09 1.23
C LEU A 154 -3.08 5.88 2.15
N PHE A 155 -2.85 4.69 1.62
CA PHE A 155 -2.81 3.44 2.37
C PHE A 155 -1.36 2.93 2.41
N SER A 156 -0.78 2.83 3.60
CA SER A 156 0.60 2.34 3.79
C SER A 156 0.56 1.02 4.55
N ASP A 157 1.10 -0.04 3.94
CA ASP A 157 1.15 -1.37 4.56
C ASP A 157 2.43 -1.60 5.36
N ASN A 158 2.39 -2.57 6.25
CA ASN A 158 3.48 -3.07 7.11
C ASN A 158 4.08 -2.00 8.05
N VAL A 159 3.32 -0.99 8.43
CA VAL A 159 3.84 0.15 9.22
C VAL A 159 4.15 -0.18 10.68
N LEU A 160 3.63 -1.29 11.22
CA LEU A 160 3.93 -1.75 12.58
C LEU A 160 4.99 -2.86 12.64
N GLN A 161 5.43 -3.38 11.50
CA GLN A 161 6.52 -4.36 11.38
C GLN A 161 6.36 -5.54 12.36
N ASP A 162 5.19 -6.21 12.34
CA ASP A 162 4.84 -7.28 13.31
C ASP A 162 4.95 -6.89 14.79
N GLY A 163 4.95 -5.59 15.09
CA GLY A 163 5.08 -5.05 16.44
C GLY A 163 6.49 -4.56 16.81
N ASP A 164 7.48 -4.71 15.94
CA ASP A 164 8.84 -4.23 16.22
C ASP A 164 8.89 -2.72 16.44
N VAL A 165 8.03 -1.97 15.75
CA VAL A 165 7.98 -0.50 15.83
C VAL A 165 7.71 0.01 17.26
N VAL A 166 7.02 -0.76 18.11
CA VAL A 166 6.73 -0.38 19.52
C VAL A 166 7.84 -0.76 20.49
N GLN A 167 8.79 -1.57 20.05
CA GLN A 167 9.90 -2.00 20.89
C GLN A 167 10.94 -0.89 21.08
N SER A 168 11.78 -1.05 22.09
CA SER A 168 12.98 -0.22 22.23
C SER A 168 13.90 -0.45 21.04
N ARG A 169 14.54 0.61 20.54
CA ARG A 169 15.59 0.51 19.51
C ARG A 169 16.68 -0.52 19.82
N TYR A 170 16.95 -0.76 21.10
CA TYR A 170 17.97 -1.70 21.54
C TYR A 170 17.50 -3.16 21.53
N ALA A 171 16.19 -3.40 21.53
CA ALA A 171 15.60 -4.73 21.40
C ALA A 171 15.49 -5.20 19.94
N VAL A 172 15.56 -4.26 18.99
CA VAL A 172 15.52 -4.57 17.54
C VAL A 172 16.92 -4.94 17.06
N GLU A 173 17.02 -5.91 16.15
CA GLU A 173 18.28 -6.32 15.53
C GLU A 173 19.02 -5.14 14.92
N ARG A 174 20.35 -5.13 15.04
CA ARG A 174 21.18 -3.99 14.60
C ARG A 174 20.95 -3.60 13.14
N ARG A 175 20.72 -4.59 12.27
CA ARG A 175 20.48 -4.37 10.83
C ARG A 175 19.15 -3.63 10.58
N ASP A 176 18.15 -3.82 11.43
CA ASP A 176 16.78 -3.28 11.25
C ASP A 176 16.56 -1.95 11.98
N ARG A 177 17.53 -1.49 12.79
CA ARG A 177 17.42 -0.26 13.60
C ARG A 177 17.16 1.00 12.77
N THR A 178 17.70 1.06 11.56
CA THR A 178 17.48 2.21 10.67
C THR A 178 16.04 2.22 10.16
N ILE A 179 15.54 1.06 9.73
CA ILE A 179 14.15 0.91 9.26
C ILE A 179 13.18 1.21 10.41
N HIS A 180 13.43 0.65 11.59
CA HIS A 180 12.67 0.92 12.82
C HIS A 180 12.57 2.41 13.14
N ALA A 181 13.71 3.14 13.13
CA ALA A 181 13.73 4.57 13.43
C ALA A 181 12.94 5.38 12.39
N ARG A 182 13.17 5.10 11.10
CA ARG A 182 12.47 5.77 10.00
C ARG A 182 10.97 5.51 9.98
N MET A 183 10.55 4.28 10.33
CA MET A 183 9.12 3.95 10.39
C MET A 183 8.44 4.67 11.56
N ARG A 184 9.08 4.79 12.72
CA ARG A 184 8.56 5.59 13.84
C ARG A 184 8.43 7.06 13.46
N GLU A 185 9.43 7.61 12.77
CA GLU A 185 9.39 8.98 12.24
C GLU A 185 8.24 9.15 11.23
N TYR A 186 8.08 8.20 10.31
CA TYR A 186 7.00 8.19 9.34
C TYR A 186 5.61 8.22 10.00
N LEU A 187 5.37 7.32 10.94
CA LEU A 187 4.10 7.27 11.67
C LEU A 187 3.85 8.55 12.49
N TYR A 188 4.89 9.08 13.15
CA TYR A 188 4.78 10.35 13.86
C TYR A 188 4.42 11.48 12.89
N THR A 189 5.11 11.59 11.77
CA THR A 189 4.86 12.60 10.74
C THR A 189 3.43 12.52 10.22
N LEU A 190 2.96 11.34 9.80
CA LEU A 190 1.58 11.15 9.33
C LEU A 190 0.52 11.62 10.35
N LYS A 191 0.77 11.38 11.64
CA LYS A 191 -0.17 11.76 12.72
C LYS A 191 -0.14 13.24 13.09
N HIS A 192 0.92 13.98 12.70
CA HIS A 192 1.11 15.38 13.08
C HIS A 192 1.10 16.36 11.90
N MET A 193 0.92 15.84 10.67
CA MET A 193 0.71 16.71 9.50
C MET A 193 -0.72 17.25 9.51
N GLU A 194 -0.86 18.57 9.45
CA GLU A 194 -2.17 19.24 9.47
C GLU A 194 -3.01 18.93 8.23
N GLU A 195 -2.37 18.60 7.12
CA GLU A 195 -3.04 18.25 5.86
C GLU A 195 -3.50 16.78 5.78
N LEU A 196 -3.25 15.97 6.82
CA LEU A 196 -3.61 14.56 6.84
C LEU A 196 -4.47 14.19 8.05
N GLU A 197 -5.61 13.56 7.80
CA GLU A 197 -6.32 12.81 8.85
C GLU A 197 -5.90 11.35 8.78
N THR A 198 -5.19 10.87 9.82
CA THR A 198 -4.54 9.55 9.80
C THR A 198 -5.03 8.63 10.90
N SER A 199 -5.34 7.38 10.53
CA SER A 199 -5.56 6.26 11.47
C SER A 199 -4.51 5.18 11.27
N ILE A 200 -3.96 4.65 12.37
CA ILE A 200 -3.05 3.49 12.35
C ILE A 200 -3.84 2.29 12.85
N ILE A 201 -3.94 1.24 12.04
CA ILE A 201 -4.77 0.07 12.27
C ILE A 201 -3.87 -1.14 12.51
N PRO A 202 -4.01 -1.83 13.66
CA PRO A 202 -3.22 -3.01 13.99
C PRO A 202 -3.79 -4.27 13.30
N ILE A 203 -3.73 -4.30 11.98
CA ILE A 203 -4.14 -5.41 11.11
C ILE A 203 -2.94 -5.93 10.33
N GLY A 204 -2.83 -7.23 10.10
CA GLY A 204 -1.67 -7.80 9.41
C GLY A 204 -0.36 -7.41 10.10
N ASP A 205 0.52 -6.71 9.37
CA ASP A 205 1.76 -6.11 9.87
C ASP A 205 1.61 -4.62 10.21
N GLY A 206 0.36 -4.17 10.37
CA GLY A 206 -0.02 -2.79 10.62
C GLY A 206 -0.25 -2.00 9.34
N ALA A 207 -1.39 -1.32 9.25
CA ALA A 207 -1.74 -0.41 8.17
C ALA A 207 -1.90 1.02 8.68
N ALA A 208 -1.44 2.02 7.91
CA ALA A 208 -1.80 3.41 8.13
C ALA A 208 -2.68 3.89 6.97
N ILE A 209 -3.82 4.49 7.32
CA ILE A 209 -4.73 5.10 6.36
C ILE A 209 -4.75 6.59 6.64
N SER A 210 -4.37 7.38 5.64
CA SER A 210 -4.35 8.85 5.71
C SER A 210 -5.22 9.43 4.61
N VAL A 211 -6.05 10.39 4.93
CA VAL A 211 -6.84 11.16 3.96
C VAL A 211 -6.29 12.58 3.92
N LYS A 212 -5.97 13.06 2.71
CA LYS A 212 -5.53 14.44 2.52
C LYS A 212 -6.74 15.37 2.63
N ILE A 213 -6.73 16.24 3.63
CA ILE A 213 -7.80 17.20 3.90
C ILE A 213 -7.40 18.60 3.40
N GLU A 214 -8.37 19.35 2.94
CA GLU A 214 -8.15 20.78 2.65
C GLU A 214 -7.90 21.53 3.99
N ILE A 215 -6.75 22.17 4.09
CA ILE A 215 -6.53 23.11 5.18
C ILE A 215 -7.27 24.39 4.80
N GLU A 216 -8.36 24.72 5.51
CA GLU A 216 -8.94 26.05 5.43
C GLU A 216 -7.84 27.06 5.83
N LYS A 217 -7.24 27.74 4.84
CA LYS A 217 -6.42 28.92 5.13
C LYS A 217 -7.34 29.89 5.82
N GLU A 218 -7.21 30.00 7.15
CA GLU A 218 -7.89 31.02 7.93
C GLU A 218 -7.85 32.32 7.12
N ARG A 219 -9.02 32.89 6.90
CA ARG A 219 -9.16 34.23 6.34
C ARG A 219 -8.42 35.18 7.30
N ALA A 220 -7.12 35.33 7.08
CA ALA A 220 -6.34 36.40 7.65
C ALA A 220 -6.89 37.71 7.05
N GLY A 221 -7.80 38.34 7.78
CA GLY A 221 -8.38 39.60 7.35
C GLY A 221 -9.69 39.94 8.03
N LYS A 222 -9.63 40.25 9.33
CA LYS A 222 -10.49 41.33 9.90
C LYS A 222 -9.80 41.95 11.08
#